data_79f168f996034f3d0b775292efdd120a
#
_entry.id   79f168f996034f3d0b775292efdd120a
#
_cell.length_a   1.000
_cell.length_b   1.000
_cell.length_c   1.000
_cell.angle_alpha   90.00
_cell.angle_beta   90.00
_cell.angle_gamma   90.00
#
_symmetry.space_group_name_H-M   'P 1'
#
loop_
_entity.id
_entity.type
_entity.pdbx_description
1 polymer ?
#
loop_
_entity_poly.entity_id
_entity_poly.type
_entity_poly.pdbx_seq_one_letter_code
_entity_poly.pdbx_strand_id
1 'polypeptide(L)'
;MTIPNSTQNDVLDYLRTIPAGITFVHGKAGCGKTYLIKKLMTEIQGCQVLVPTNLAATLYQGARTIHSFFHGALDDLDEGYQNPLNLTTKNLSALCLRLKGIRVLIFDEISMVRADLFEMVNQICQKALSSNKPFGNIPVVVVGDMFQLPPIVSDDAVMEYLKKEYGGIYFFDSHVIKKEIHNIKLFELTKSYRHANDPAFVQILDAFRQPMNPEEKIKIMDAINSRVTDNLPADAVYVASSNEEVRQVNTKKLSELPGEITTIDAEYTILKKNGKDHVTLKHCELPSNEDIYDIVVPSAYDSQLSFKRGAHVVICKSNKYYGYVNGDFGIVEDFNGSSFKIRLKRNNTTILCPNPNDKYKFNQMNEYRYEMEYDPVKHKLIRKSPFIQKTKQFPLKLAYAFTIHKAQGQTYDSVILDLNSHIFAPGQLYVALSRAKTLQGLHLTKPVSYSDIISDDSIFEFLTKVRSNNNIGCGKAIEPKKSHKLSSMCYNFSRFIDKKETNASSKEFMIHAITCFDTLYNHGEYEKAYWELQKIVDLIISTYQVDDYTKMLETVKRENYSPEGCKFSLNAIFEIYTDVVNQPRKQFQTDNRTLQVKLVNETFE
;
A
#
# COMPACT_ATOMS: atom_id res chain seq x y z
N MET A 1 14.68 -27.39 -1.72
CA MET A 1 15.87 -26.91 -2.46
C MET A 1 16.11 -25.48 -2.05
N THR A 2 17.30 -25.17 -1.53
CA THR A 2 17.67 -23.83 -1.07
C THR A 2 17.80 -22.89 -2.27
N ILE A 3 17.10 -21.75 -2.23
CA ILE A 3 17.31 -20.65 -3.19
C ILE A 3 18.79 -20.23 -3.08
N PRO A 4 19.56 -20.13 -4.18
CA PRO A 4 20.93 -19.67 -4.11
C PRO A 4 20.96 -18.29 -3.47
N ASN A 5 21.62 -18.19 -2.33
CA ASN A 5 21.73 -16.96 -1.57
C ASN A 5 22.82 -16.10 -2.22
N SER A 6 22.42 -15.09 -2.99
CA SER A 6 23.35 -14.10 -3.49
C SER A 6 23.89 -13.26 -2.33
N THR A 7 25.16 -13.13 -2.21
CA THR A 7 25.77 -12.19 -1.26
C THR A 7 25.74 -10.78 -1.82
N GLN A 8 25.85 -9.78 -0.97
CA GLN A 8 26.02 -8.39 -1.43
C GLN A 8 27.26 -8.22 -2.30
N ASN A 9 28.32 -9.01 -2.06
CA ASN A 9 29.53 -8.97 -2.86
C ASN A 9 29.30 -9.52 -4.27
N ASP A 10 28.54 -10.60 -4.44
CA ASP A 10 28.20 -11.14 -5.77
C ASP A 10 27.49 -10.08 -6.62
N VAL A 11 26.56 -9.33 -6.00
CA VAL A 11 25.87 -8.22 -6.67
C VAL A 11 26.82 -7.10 -7.03
N LEU A 12 27.72 -6.71 -6.12
CA LEU A 12 28.70 -5.66 -6.34
C LEU A 12 29.66 -6.03 -7.46
N ASP A 13 30.19 -7.25 -7.43
CA ASP A 13 31.15 -7.73 -8.45
C ASP A 13 30.50 -7.73 -9.84
N TYR A 14 29.26 -8.16 -9.95
CA TYR A 14 28.50 -8.10 -11.19
C TYR A 14 28.26 -6.65 -11.66
N LEU A 15 27.76 -5.79 -10.77
CA LEU A 15 27.39 -4.41 -11.13
C LEU A 15 28.60 -3.50 -11.40
N ARG A 16 29.77 -3.82 -10.88
CA ARG A 16 31.04 -3.11 -11.23
C ARG A 16 31.34 -3.18 -12.73
N THR A 17 30.92 -4.24 -13.41
CA THR A 17 31.07 -4.36 -14.86
C THR A 17 30.09 -3.47 -15.63
N ILE A 18 29.13 -2.84 -14.97
CA ILE A 18 28.07 -2.00 -15.54
C ILE A 18 27.37 -2.73 -16.70
N PRO A 19 26.75 -3.87 -16.42
CA PRO A 19 26.12 -4.68 -17.45
C PRO A 19 24.92 -3.96 -18.05
N ALA A 20 24.76 -4.03 -19.37
CA ALA A 20 23.58 -3.47 -20.03
C ALA A 20 22.28 -4.19 -19.62
N GLY A 21 21.15 -3.49 -19.73
CA GLY A 21 19.83 -4.05 -19.44
C GLY A 21 19.39 -3.83 -18.00
N ILE A 22 18.53 -4.73 -17.51
CA ILE A 22 17.87 -4.60 -16.22
C ILE A 22 18.38 -5.66 -15.24
N THR A 23 18.87 -5.22 -14.10
CA THR A 23 19.24 -6.08 -12.96
C THR A 23 18.22 -5.91 -11.85
N PHE A 24 17.66 -7.01 -11.38
CA PHE A 24 16.72 -7.01 -10.25
C PHE A 24 17.38 -7.58 -8.99
N VAL A 25 17.50 -6.75 -7.96
CA VAL A 25 17.99 -7.13 -6.63
C VAL A 25 16.79 -7.24 -5.69
N HIS A 26 16.29 -8.46 -5.55
CA HIS A 26 15.19 -8.77 -4.66
C HIS A 26 15.72 -9.16 -3.28
N GLY A 27 15.18 -8.57 -2.22
CA GLY A 27 15.67 -8.91 -0.89
C GLY A 27 14.71 -8.53 0.22
N LYS A 28 14.64 -9.39 1.24
CA LYS A 28 13.75 -9.23 2.39
C LYS A 28 14.09 -7.99 3.24
N ALA A 29 13.18 -7.65 4.18
CA ALA A 29 13.43 -6.58 5.14
C ALA A 29 14.73 -6.86 5.92
N GLY A 30 15.59 -5.84 6.05
CA GLY A 30 16.84 -5.95 6.79
C GLY A 30 17.97 -6.75 6.15
N CYS A 31 17.89 -7.13 4.85
CA CYS A 31 18.98 -7.85 4.15
C CYS A 31 20.12 -6.94 3.65
N GLY A 32 20.08 -5.65 3.96
CA GLY A 32 21.17 -4.72 3.61
C GLY A 32 21.08 -4.11 2.21
N LYS A 33 19.90 -4.02 1.59
CA LYS A 33 19.70 -3.33 0.29
C LYS A 33 20.24 -1.90 0.31
N THR A 34 19.93 -1.13 1.33
CA THR A 34 20.41 0.25 1.49
C THR A 34 21.93 0.32 1.60
N TYR A 35 22.56 -0.63 2.30
CA TYR A 35 24.03 -0.73 2.37
C TYR A 35 24.63 -1.02 0.99
N LEU A 36 24.04 -1.96 0.26
CA LEU A 36 24.46 -2.30 -1.11
C LEU A 36 24.42 -1.08 -2.03
N ILE A 37 23.30 -0.33 -2.03
CA ILE A 37 23.13 0.87 -2.85
C ILE A 37 24.17 1.92 -2.49
N LYS A 38 24.40 2.20 -1.18
CA LYS A 38 25.41 3.15 -0.74
C LYS A 38 26.80 2.76 -1.23
N LYS A 39 27.11 1.48 -1.19
CA LYS A 39 28.40 0.96 -1.67
C LYS A 39 28.54 1.10 -3.19
N LEU A 40 27.49 0.80 -3.95
CA LEU A 40 27.46 1.05 -5.40
C LEU A 40 27.69 2.51 -5.74
N MET A 41 27.05 3.44 -5.01
CA MET A 41 27.23 4.89 -5.23
C MET A 41 28.67 5.36 -4.98
N THR A 42 29.39 4.73 -4.06
CA THR A 42 30.80 5.07 -3.81
C THR A 42 31.77 4.46 -4.82
N GLU A 43 31.42 3.29 -5.37
CA GLU A 43 32.31 2.53 -6.27
C GLU A 43 32.07 2.86 -7.75
N ILE A 44 30.83 3.22 -8.13
CA ILE A 44 30.46 3.52 -9.51
C ILE A 44 30.13 4.99 -9.65
N GLN A 45 31.00 5.78 -10.24
CA GLN A 45 30.69 7.18 -10.56
C GLN A 45 29.54 7.26 -11.58
N GLY A 46 28.67 8.25 -11.44
CA GLY A 46 27.53 8.43 -12.34
C GLY A 46 26.32 7.54 -12.00
N CYS A 47 26.25 6.97 -10.78
CA CYS A 47 25.03 6.36 -10.27
C CYS A 47 24.01 7.42 -9.91
N GLN A 48 22.76 7.25 -10.36
CA GLN A 48 21.62 8.04 -9.89
C GLN A 48 20.62 7.13 -9.18
N VAL A 49 20.40 7.38 -7.89
CA VAL A 49 19.38 6.67 -7.11
C VAL A 49 18.06 7.41 -7.21
N LEU A 50 17.01 6.68 -7.58
CA LEU A 50 15.64 7.13 -7.72
C LEU A 50 14.75 6.33 -6.76
N VAL A 51 13.87 7.00 -6.08
CA VAL A 51 12.98 6.41 -5.05
C VAL A 51 11.56 6.92 -5.20
N PRO A 52 10.54 6.18 -4.73
CA PRO A 52 9.16 6.63 -4.81
C PRO A 52 8.84 7.77 -3.83
N THR A 53 9.53 7.85 -2.68
CA THR A 53 9.19 8.80 -1.61
C THR A 53 10.36 9.71 -1.22
N ASN A 54 10.06 10.93 -0.74
CA ASN A 54 11.08 11.84 -0.25
C ASN A 54 11.83 11.29 0.98
N LEU A 55 11.13 10.53 1.84
CA LEU A 55 11.75 9.91 3.01
C LEU A 55 12.82 8.90 2.60
N ALA A 56 12.55 8.05 1.62
CA ALA A 56 13.53 7.12 1.09
C ALA A 56 14.73 7.85 0.46
N ALA A 57 14.51 9.02 -0.17
CA ALA A 57 15.60 9.82 -0.73
C ALA A 57 16.60 10.32 0.32
N THR A 58 16.18 10.50 1.59
CA THR A 58 17.09 10.95 2.66
C THR A 58 18.13 9.92 3.05
N LEU A 59 17.93 8.65 2.69
CA LEU A 59 18.86 7.57 2.99
C LEU A 59 20.17 7.65 2.17
N TYR A 60 20.16 8.40 1.07
CA TYR A 60 21.26 8.43 0.11
C TYR A 60 21.64 9.87 -0.26
N GLN A 61 22.94 10.15 -0.30
CA GLN A 61 23.42 11.45 -0.75
C GLN A 61 23.17 11.60 -2.26
N GLY A 62 22.48 12.67 -2.66
CA GLY A 62 22.17 12.94 -4.07
C GLY A 62 21.01 12.13 -4.67
N ALA A 63 20.36 11.23 -3.90
CA ALA A 63 19.14 10.58 -4.36
C ALA A 63 17.99 11.58 -4.55
N ARG A 64 17.09 11.24 -5.45
CA ARG A 64 15.91 12.03 -5.77
C ARG A 64 14.68 11.14 -5.86
N THR A 65 13.51 11.70 -5.63
CA THR A 65 12.29 11.00 -6.03
C THR A 65 12.22 10.91 -7.56
N ILE A 66 11.57 9.87 -8.08
CA ILE A 66 11.37 9.68 -9.52
C ILE A 66 10.76 10.95 -10.11
N HIS A 67 9.69 11.47 -9.53
CA HIS A 67 9.03 12.71 -9.97
C HIS A 67 9.97 13.91 -9.96
N SER A 68 10.74 14.12 -8.89
CA SER A 68 11.65 15.27 -8.81
C SER A 68 12.84 15.19 -9.79
N PHE A 69 13.24 13.99 -10.15
CA PHE A 69 14.32 13.79 -11.12
C PHE A 69 13.86 14.09 -12.55
N PHE A 70 12.66 13.60 -12.89
CA PHE A 70 12.02 13.79 -14.20
C PHE A 70 11.09 15.00 -14.23
N HIS A 71 11.22 15.93 -13.25
CA HIS A 71 10.41 17.16 -13.18
C HIS A 71 10.33 17.87 -14.54
N GLY A 72 9.12 18.32 -14.91
CA GLY A 72 8.80 18.87 -16.24
C GLY A 72 8.53 17.81 -17.31
N ALA A 73 8.74 16.52 -16.98
CA ALA A 73 8.39 15.40 -17.85
C ALA A 73 7.31 14.49 -17.21
N LEU A 74 7.17 14.56 -15.88
CA LEU A 74 6.25 13.76 -15.07
C LEU A 74 5.30 14.62 -14.23
N ASP A 75 5.29 15.94 -14.39
CA ASP A 75 4.57 16.86 -13.51
C ASP A 75 3.06 16.61 -13.44
N ASP A 76 2.51 15.92 -14.44
CA ASP A 76 1.09 15.62 -14.50
C ASP A 76 0.75 14.16 -14.13
N LEU A 77 1.72 13.34 -13.67
CA LEU A 77 1.44 11.96 -13.28
C LEU A 77 0.70 11.83 -11.94
N ASP A 78 0.89 12.78 -11.02
CA ASP A 78 0.09 12.83 -9.78
C ASP A 78 -1.34 13.30 -10.04
N GLU A 79 -1.58 13.91 -11.20
CA GLU A 79 -2.84 14.53 -11.60
C GLU A 79 -3.46 13.88 -12.85
N GLY A 80 -2.92 12.75 -13.30
CA GLY A 80 -3.36 12.05 -14.50
C GLY A 80 -2.31 12.00 -15.60
N TYR A 81 -2.30 10.90 -16.27
CA TYR A 81 -1.36 10.54 -17.32
C TYR A 81 -1.20 11.62 -18.39
N GLN A 82 0.02 12.17 -18.54
CA GLN A 82 0.39 12.87 -19.77
C GLN A 82 1.26 11.99 -20.66
N ASN A 83 0.95 12.06 -21.94
CA ASN A 83 1.74 11.39 -22.97
C ASN A 83 3.18 11.95 -22.96
N PRO A 84 4.23 11.14 -22.71
CA PRO A 84 5.64 11.58 -22.74
C PRO A 84 6.05 12.22 -24.08
N LEU A 85 5.20 12.10 -25.11
CA LEU A 85 5.36 12.76 -26.41
C LEU A 85 5.18 14.29 -26.36
N ASN A 86 4.58 14.84 -25.30
CA ASN A 86 4.29 16.27 -25.14
C ASN A 86 5.43 17.06 -24.45
N LEU A 87 6.59 16.45 -24.20
CA LEU A 87 7.74 17.15 -23.67
C LEU A 87 8.14 18.33 -24.56
N THR A 88 8.25 19.52 -23.98
CA THR A 88 8.78 20.67 -24.71
C THR A 88 10.24 20.41 -25.08
N THR A 89 10.70 20.94 -26.22
CA THR A 89 12.09 20.80 -26.67
C THR A 89 13.10 21.25 -25.60
N LYS A 90 12.77 22.28 -24.82
CA LYS A 90 13.61 22.81 -23.73
C LYS A 90 13.74 21.78 -22.59
N ASN A 91 12.63 21.18 -22.14
CA ASN A 91 12.64 20.19 -21.08
C ASN A 91 13.35 18.91 -21.50
N LEU A 92 13.15 18.49 -22.76
CA LEU A 92 13.81 17.33 -23.34
C LEU A 92 15.34 17.54 -23.41
N SER A 93 15.81 18.70 -23.87
CA SER A 93 17.25 19.02 -23.96
C SER A 93 17.91 19.06 -22.58
N ALA A 94 17.28 19.67 -21.60
CA ALA A 94 17.78 19.71 -20.22
C ALA A 94 17.87 18.30 -19.61
N LEU A 95 16.86 17.46 -19.86
CA LEU A 95 16.84 16.08 -19.41
C LEU A 95 17.89 15.21 -20.12
N CYS A 96 18.07 15.39 -21.43
CA CYS A 96 19.10 14.71 -22.19
C CYS A 96 20.51 14.99 -21.62
N LEU A 97 20.83 16.25 -21.31
CA LEU A 97 22.10 16.62 -20.67
C LEU A 97 22.28 15.93 -19.31
N ARG A 98 21.20 15.86 -18.51
CA ARG A 98 21.22 15.20 -17.20
C ARG A 98 21.44 13.69 -17.35
N LEU A 99 20.74 13.04 -18.28
CA LEU A 99 20.83 11.60 -18.51
C LEU A 99 22.17 11.16 -19.10
N LYS A 100 22.81 11.98 -19.94
CA LYS A 100 24.13 11.68 -20.50
C LYS A 100 25.23 11.53 -19.44
N GLY A 101 25.09 12.14 -18.29
CA GLY A 101 26.01 11.99 -17.15
C GLY A 101 25.76 10.74 -16.30
N ILE A 102 24.70 9.97 -16.59
CA ILE A 102 24.32 8.82 -15.79
C ILE A 102 24.84 7.54 -16.43
N ARG A 103 25.58 6.75 -15.64
CA ARG A 103 26.08 5.43 -16.04
C ARG A 103 25.16 4.30 -15.58
N VAL A 104 24.45 4.48 -14.46
CA VAL A 104 23.52 3.50 -13.90
C VAL A 104 22.35 4.22 -13.24
N LEU A 105 21.12 3.83 -13.56
CA LEU A 105 19.91 4.21 -12.84
C LEU A 105 19.60 3.14 -11.80
N ILE A 106 19.44 3.53 -10.54
CA ILE A 106 19.09 2.62 -9.43
C ILE A 106 17.72 3.04 -8.91
N PHE A 107 16.73 2.14 -9.01
CA PHE A 107 15.41 2.33 -8.41
C PHE A 107 15.35 1.55 -7.12
N ASP A 108 15.24 2.23 -5.97
CA ASP A 108 15.02 1.59 -4.67
C ASP A 108 13.53 1.67 -4.26
N GLU A 109 13.12 0.78 -3.37
CA GLU A 109 11.71 0.59 -2.95
C GLU A 109 10.78 0.36 -4.15
N ILE A 110 11.21 -0.50 -5.09
CA ILE A 110 10.53 -0.71 -6.38
C ILE A 110 9.11 -1.27 -6.23
N SER A 111 8.77 -1.93 -5.12
CA SER A 111 7.42 -2.45 -4.86
C SER A 111 6.34 -1.36 -4.87
N MET A 112 6.71 -0.12 -4.56
CA MET A 112 5.80 1.04 -4.53
C MET A 112 5.70 1.79 -5.86
N VAL A 113 6.41 1.35 -6.89
CA VAL A 113 6.43 2.03 -8.20
C VAL A 113 5.38 1.42 -9.13
N ARG A 114 4.45 2.26 -9.60
CA ARG A 114 3.38 1.85 -10.51
C ARG A 114 3.91 1.49 -11.90
N ALA A 115 3.17 0.61 -12.58
CA ALA A 115 3.48 0.16 -13.94
C ALA A 115 3.61 1.32 -14.94
N ASP A 116 2.65 2.24 -14.92
CA ASP A 116 2.61 3.41 -15.81
C ASP A 116 3.78 4.37 -15.56
N LEU A 117 4.12 4.62 -14.29
CA LEU A 117 5.25 5.47 -13.93
C LEU A 117 6.57 4.87 -14.42
N PHE A 118 6.76 3.56 -14.22
CA PHE A 118 7.98 2.88 -14.64
C PHE A 118 8.11 2.86 -16.17
N GLU A 119 7.00 2.57 -16.87
CA GLU A 119 6.96 2.62 -18.33
C GLU A 119 7.24 4.02 -18.88
N MET A 120 6.64 5.04 -18.25
CA MET A 120 6.87 6.42 -18.69
C MET A 120 8.33 6.86 -18.53
N VAL A 121 8.97 6.47 -17.42
CA VAL A 121 10.42 6.73 -17.25
C VAL A 121 11.23 6.07 -18.37
N ASN A 122 10.90 4.81 -18.74
CA ASN A 122 11.50 4.13 -19.87
C ASN A 122 11.35 4.95 -21.17
N GLN A 123 10.14 5.36 -21.52
CA GLN A 123 9.85 6.12 -22.75
C GLN A 123 10.52 7.49 -22.76
N ILE A 124 10.54 8.18 -21.62
CA ILE A 124 11.23 9.48 -21.49
C ILE A 124 12.73 9.32 -21.74
N CYS A 125 13.37 8.30 -21.15
CA CYS A 125 14.78 8.03 -21.37
C CYS A 125 15.07 7.69 -22.84
N GLN A 126 14.25 6.86 -23.47
CA GLN A 126 14.34 6.52 -24.90
C GLN A 126 14.29 7.77 -25.78
N LYS A 127 13.30 8.64 -25.53
CA LYS A 127 13.11 9.87 -26.28
C LYS A 127 14.27 10.85 -26.07
N ALA A 128 14.69 11.06 -24.81
CA ALA A 128 15.77 11.99 -24.48
C ALA A 128 17.13 11.58 -25.05
N LEU A 129 17.39 10.28 -25.14
CA LEU A 129 18.65 9.73 -25.65
C LEU A 129 18.58 9.25 -27.10
N SER A 130 17.43 9.45 -27.77
CA SER A 130 17.19 9.02 -29.15
C SER A 130 17.53 7.54 -29.38
N SER A 131 17.11 6.66 -28.46
CA SER A 131 17.39 5.23 -28.46
C SER A 131 16.15 4.41 -28.13
N ASN A 132 15.85 3.40 -28.95
CA ASN A 132 14.72 2.49 -28.72
C ASN A 132 15.03 1.33 -27.73
N LYS A 133 16.27 1.28 -27.21
CA LYS A 133 16.62 0.29 -26.19
C LYS A 133 15.98 0.65 -24.83
N PRO A 134 15.75 -0.33 -23.95
CA PRO A 134 15.23 -0.05 -22.61
C PRO A 134 16.00 1.07 -21.92
N PHE A 135 15.26 2.03 -21.35
CA PHE A 135 15.78 3.23 -20.68
C PHE A 135 16.83 4.02 -21.50
N GLY A 136 16.68 4.04 -22.85
CA GLY A 136 17.64 4.71 -23.72
C GLY A 136 19.03 4.07 -23.74
N ASN A 137 19.15 2.80 -23.36
CA ASN A 137 20.38 2.02 -23.17
C ASN A 137 21.17 2.35 -21.89
N ILE A 138 20.58 3.05 -20.91
CA ILE A 138 21.19 3.19 -19.59
C ILE A 138 20.96 1.89 -18.81
N PRO A 139 22.00 1.28 -18.20
CA PRO A 139 21.84 0.16 -17.28
C PRO A 139 20.93 0.52 -16.11
N VAL A 140 19.98 -0.36 -15.80
CA VAL A 140 19.00 -0.16 -14.73
C VAL A 140 19.14 -1.23 -13.66
N VAL A 141 19.20 -0.80 -12.41
CA VAL A 141 19.15 -1.69 -11.25
C VAL A 141 17.87 -1.39 -10.48
N VAL A 142 16.96 -2.34 -10.42
CA VAL A 142 15.76 -2.26 -9.59
C VAL A 142 15.98 -3.02 -8.29
N VAL A 143 15.74 -2.36 -7.17
CA VAL A 143 16.01 -2.90 -5.82
C VAL A 143 14.73 -2.82 -4.99
N GLY A 144 14.40 -3.88 -4.29
CA GLY A 144 13.25 -3.86 -3.39
C GLY A 144 12.86 -5.21 -2.83
N ASP A 145 11.76 -5.21 -2.12
CA ASP A 145 11.10 -6.39 -1.57
C ASP A 145 9.66 -6.40 -2.08
N MET A 146 9.35 -7.31 -2.99
CA MET A 146 8.03 -7.38 -3.61
C MET A 146 6.91 -7.77 -2.65
N PHE A 147 7.27 -8.36 -1.50
CA PHE A 147 6.31 -8.70 -0.45
C PHE A 147 6.02 -7.54 0.52
N GLN A 148 6.63 -6.37 0.31
CA GLN A 148 6.26 -5.14 0.99
C GLN A 148 5.05 -4.48 0.31
N LEU A 149 4.73 -3.24 0.72
CA LEU A 149 3.54 -2.55 0.25
C LEU A 149 3.52 -2.38 -1.28
N PRO A 150 2.36 -2.63 -1.91
CA PRO A 150 2.14 -2.34 -3.32
C PRO A 150 2.09 -0.83 -3.59
N PRO A 151 2.08 -0.41 -4.86
CA PRO A 151 1.78 0.96 -5.24
C PRO A 151 0.39 1.38 -4.73
N ILE A 152 0.27 2.63 -4.28
CA ILE A 152 -1.01 3.18 -3.85
C ILE A 152 -1.76 3.69 -5.09
N VAL A 153 -3.00 3.22 -5.27
CA VAL A 153 -3.93 3.69 -6.29
C VAL A 153 -5.25 4.00 -5.58
N SER A 154 -5.56 5.28 -5.41
CA SER A 154 -6.75 5.74 -4.68
C SER A 154 -7.92 6.14 -5.60
N ASP A 155 -7.68 6.28 -6.89
CA ASP A 155 -8.65 6.69 -7.89
C ASP A 155 -9.08 5.49 -8.74
N ASP A 156 -10.38 5.26 -8.85
CA ASP A 156 -10.94 4.10 -9.56
C ASP A 156 -10.67 4.16 -11.07
N ALA A 157 -10.67 5.34 -11.68
CA ALA A 157 -10.34 5.51 -13.11
C ALA A 157 -8.87 5.18 -13.37
N VAL A 158 -7.98 5.56 -12.45
CA VAL A 158 -6.55 5.18 -12.51
C VAL A 158 -6.39 3.67 -12.36
N MET A 159 -7.14 3.05 -11.44
CA MET A 159 -7.11 1.59 -11.26
C MET A 159 -7.62 0.87 -12.50
N GLU A 160 -8.71 1.34 -13.11
CA GLU A 160 -9.25 0.79 -14.35
C GLU A 160 -8.24 0.89 -15.49
N TYR A 161 -7.61 2.05 -15.64
CA TYR A 161 -6.56 2.29 -16.62
C TYR A 161 -5.40 1.31 -16.46
N LEU A 162 -4.85 1.19 -15.24
CA LEU A 162 -3.73 0.29 -14.98
C LEU A 162 -4.06 -1.17 -15.29
N LYS A 163 -5.26 -1.62 -14.91
CA LYS A 163 -5.73 -2.99 -15.21
C LYS A 163 -5.89 -3.24 -16.70
N LYS A 164 -6.45 -2.27 -17.46
CA LYS A 164 -6.70 -2.42 -18.89
C LYS A 164 -5.44 -2.31 -19.74
N GLU A 165 -4.59 -1.33 -19.46
CA GLU A 165 -3.39 -1.06 -20.26
C GLU A 165 -2.20 -1.94 -19.87
N TYR A 166 -2.04 -2.20 -18.57
CA TYR A 166 -0.87 -2.91 -18.06
C TYR A 166 -1.21 -4.30 -17.47
N GLY A 167 -2.49 -4.62 -17.26
CA GLY A 167 -2.90 -5.89 -16.63
C GLY A 167 -2.65 -5.95 -15.13
N GLY A 168 -2.12 -4.91 -14.51
CA GLY A 168 -1.81 -4.82 -13.10
C GLY A 168 -1.19 -3.49 -12.70
N ILE A 169 -0.83 -3.35 -11.41
CA ILE A 169 -0.37 -2.08 -10.84
C ILE A 169 1.14 -2.00 -10.61
N TYR A 170 1.82 -3.14 -10.58
CA TYR A 170 3.22 -3.20 -10.20
C TYR A 170 4.16 -2.80 -11.34
N PHE A 171 5.38 -2.37 -11.02
CA PHE A 171 6.39 -2.05 -12.03
C PHE A 171 6.61 -3.19 -13.04
N PHE A 172 6.46 -4.44 -12.61
CA PHE A 172 6.63 -5.60 -13.47
C PHE A 172 5.49 -5.82 -14.48
N ASP A 173 4.37 -5.13 -14.28
CA ASP A 173 3.28 -5.09 -15.26
C ASP A 173 3.57 -4.13 -16.42
N SER A 174 4.60 -3.27 -16.31
CA SER A 174 5.00 -2.35 -17.40
C SER A 174 5.39 -3.12 -18.66
N HIS A 175 5.18 -2.49 -19.81
CA HIS A 175 5.51 -3.11 -21.11
C HIS A 175 7.01 -3.40 -21.24
N VAL A 176 7.87 -2.52 -20.72
CA VAL A 176 9.32 -2.72 -20.76
C VAL A 176 9.73 -3.97 -19.98
N ILE A 177 9.17 -4.20 -18.80
CA ILE A 177 9.50 -5.41 -18.01
C ILE A 177 8.95 -6.67 -18.68
N LYS A 178 7.70 -6.64 -19.16
CA LYS A 178 7.11 -7.78 -19.88
C LYS A 178 7.92 -8.17 -21.10
N LYS A 179 8.43 -7.18 -21.83
CA LYS A 179 9.30 -7.41 -23.00
C LYS A 179 10.67 -7.97 -22.60
N GLU A 180 11.27 -7.45 -21.54
CA GLU A 180 12.62 -7.80 -21.10
C GLU A 180 12.65 -8.95 -20.07
N ILE A 181 11.52 -9.55 -19.72
CA ILE A 181 11.39 -10.54 -18.64
C ILE A 181 12.43 -11.67 -18.70
N HIS A 182 12.80 -12.11 -19.89
CA HIS A 182 13.78 -13.17 -20.12
C HIS A 182 15.24 -12.68 -20.00
N ASN A 183 15.47 -11.36 -20.04
CA ASN A 183 16.80 -10.74 -20.01
C ASN A 183 17.11 -10.13 -18.64
N ILE A 184 16.19 -10.17 -17.68
CA ILE A 184 16.39 -9.63 -16.33
C ILE A 184 17.38 -10.51 -15.58
N LYS A 185 18.47 -9.92 -15.10
CA LYS A 185 19.41 -10.58 -14.18
C LYS A 185 18.89 -10.45 -12.74
N LEU A 186 18.61 -11.59 -12.09
CA LEU A 186 18.10 -11.64 -10.72
C LEU A 186 19.20 -11.95 -9.71
N PHE A 187 19.19 -11.20 -8.61
CA PHE A 187 19.91 -11.51 -7.38
C PHE A 187 18.95 -11.53 -6.21
N GLU A 188 19.02 -12.54 -5.34
CA GLU A 188 18.17 -12.65 -4.17
C GLU A 188 18.98 -12.58 -2.88
N LEU A 189 18.75 -11.52 -2.08
CA LEU A 189 19.37 -11.30 -0.78
C LEU A 189 18.48 -11.89 0.30
N THR A 190 18.84 -13.04 0.84
CA THR A 190 18.00 -13.78 1.82
C THR A 190 18.47 -13.62 3.27
N LYS A 191 19.72 -13.23 3.51
CA LYS A 191 20.26 -13.05 4.87
C LYS A 191 19.72 -11.77 5.52
N SER A 192 18.97 -11.87 6.60
CA SER A 192 18.56 -10.71 7.40
C SER A 192 19.66 -10.34 8.38
N TYR A 193 20.06 -9.08 8.37
CA TYR A 193 20.99 -8.49 9.34
C TYR A 193 20.26 -7.76 10.45
N ARG A 194 19.05 -7.27 10.18
CA ARG A 194 18.23 -6.51 11.11
C ARG A 194 17.70 -7.37 12.26
N HIS A 195 17.25 -8.58 11.93
CA HIS A 195 16.64 -9.52 12.86
C HIS A 195 17.57 -10.70 13.18
N ALA A 196 18.89 -10.53 13.00
CA ALA A 196 19.87 -11.61 13.16
C ALA A 196 19.85 -12.25 14.56
N ASN A 197 19.46 -11.48 15.57
CA ASN A 197 19.42 -11.93 16.95
C ASN A 197 18.08 -12.62 17.34
N ASP A 198 17.13 -12.74 16.42
CA ASP A 198 15.83 -13.36 16.66
C ASP A 198 15.45 -14.29 15.47
N PRO A 199 16.02 -15.51 15.43
CA PRO A 199 15.74 -16.46 14.36
C PRO A 199 14.27 -16.86 14.26
N ALA A 200 13.54 -16.93 15.37
CA ALA A 200 12.13 -17.26 15.39
C ALA A 200 11.31 -16.16 14.69
N PHE A 201 11.62 -14.90 14.94
CA PHE A 201 10.97 -13.79 14.28
C PHE A 201 11.31 -13.74 12.78
N VAL A 202 12.56 -14.08 12.41
CA VAL A 202 12.94 -14.22 10.99
C VAL A 202 12.08 -15.28 10.29
N GLN A 203 11.83 -16.44 10.93
CA GLN A 203 10.97 -17.48 10.35
C GLN A 203 9.53 -16.99 10.14
N ILE A 204 8.98 -16.26 11.11
CA ILE A 204 7.65 -15.63 10.97
C ILE A 204 7.62 -14.69 9.76
N LEU A 205 8.60 -13.79 9.64
CA LEU A 205 8.67 -12.84 8.52
C LEU A 205 8.91 -13.53 7.17
N ASP A 206 9.70 -14.60 7.13
CA ASP A 206 10.00 -15.33 5.91
C ASP A 206 8.78 -16.14 5.40
N ALA A 207 7.87 -16.54 6.28
CA ALA A 207 6.63 -17.21 5.90
C ALA A 207 5.74 -16.33 5.00
N PHE A 208 5.70 -15.00 5.23
CA PHE A 208 4.95 -14.07 4.37
C PHE A 208 5.52 -13.95 2.94
N ARG A 209 6.69 -14.47 2.70
CA ARG A 209 7.39 -14.43 1.40
C ARG A 209 7.21 -15.68 0.57
N GLN A 210 6.36 -16.57 1.02
CA GLN A 210 6.05 -17.86 0.37
C GLN A 210 4.54 -18.09 0.38
N PRO A 211 4.01 -18.86 -0.56
CA PRO A 211 2.64 -19.31 -0.47
C PRO A 211 2.47 -20.11 0.82
N MET A 212 1.60 -19.66 1.70
CA MET A 212 1.30 -20.34 2.96
C MET A 212 0.04 -21.20 2.80
N ASN A 213 0.11 -22.43 3.28
CA ASN A 213 -1.08 -23.25 3.49
C ASN A 213 -1.83 -22.78 4.76
N PRO A 214 -3.10 -23.21 4.96
CA PRO A 214 -3.90 -22.77 6.11
C PRO A 214 -3.28 -23.09 7.47
N GLU A 215 -2.64 -24.26 7.62
CA GLU A 215 -2.00 -24.64 8.89
C GLU A 215 -0.80 -23.73 9.21
N GLU A 216 -0.02 -23.38 8.19
CA GLU A 216 1.09 -22.45 8.32
C GLU A 216 0.60 -21.06 8.71
N LYS A 217 -0.50 -20.59 8.10
CA LYS A 217 -1.11 -19.31 8.47
C LYS A 217 -1.55 -19.28 9.93
N ILE A 218 -2.20 -20.35 10.40
CA ILE A 218 -2.64 -20.47 11.80
C ILE A 218 -1.43 -20.44 12.74
N LYS A 219 -0.39 -21.22 12.48
CA LYS A 219 0.83 -21.25 13.31
C LYS A 219 1.50 -19.87 13.39
N ILE A 220 1.58 -19.16 12.26
CA ILE A 220 2.16 -17.80 12.21
C ILE A 220 1.27 -16.83 12.97
N MET A 221 -0.04 -16.92 12.80
CA MET A 221 -1.01 -16.09 13.52
C MET A 221 -0.92 -16.29 15.04
N ASP A 222 -0.86 -17.54 15.51
CA ASP A 222 -0.72 -17.87 16.93
C ASP A 222 0.59 -17.30 17.50
N ALA A 223 1.68 -17.44 16.76
CA ALA A 223 2.98 -16.90 17.17
C ALA A 223 2.95 -15.37 17.30
N ILE A 224 2.30 -14.67 16.37
CA ILE A 224 2.14 -13.21 16.41
C ILE A 224 1.18 -12.82 17.54
N ASN A 225 0.06 -13.52 17.70
CA ASN A 225 -0.97 -13.23 18.70
C ASN A 225 -0.50 -13.45 20.14
N SER A 226 0.57 -14.22 20.34
CA SER A 226 1.24 -14.28 21.66
C SER A 226 1.76 -12.91 22.16
N ARG A 227 1.78 -11.90 21.27
CA ARG A 227 2.22 -10.52 21.56
C ARG A 227 1.07 -9.56 21.87
N VAL A 228 -0.16 -10.03 21.95
CA VAL A 228 -1.32 -9.24 22.40
C VAL A 228 -1.16 -8.93 23.89
N THR A 229 -1.27 -7.65 24.25
CA THR A 229 -1.10 -7.18 25.62
C THR A 229 -1.81 -5.85 25.87
N ASP A 230 -2.38 -5.72 27.08
CA ASP A 230 -2.93 -4.44 27.57
C ASP A 230 -1.84 -3.55 28.19
N ASN A 231 -0.69 -4.12 28.55
CA ASN A 231 0.43 -3.39 29.14
C ASN A 231 1.36 -2.88 28.02
N LEU A 232 1.01 -1.74 27.44
CA LEU A 232 1.71 -1.13 26.30
C LEU A 232 2.87 -0.24 26.81
N PRO A 233 4.11 -0.41 26.29
CA PRO A 233 5.23 0.44 26.66
C PRO A 233 5.01 1.91 26.27
N ALA A 234 5.31 2.83 27.20
CA ALA A 234 5.06 4.26 27.01
C ALA A 234 5.92 4.91 25.91
N ASP A 235 7.10 4.36 25.67
CA ASP A 235 8.11 4.85 24.72
C ASP A 235 8.04 4.14 23.35
N ALA A 236 7.16 3.15 23.20
CA ALA A 236 6.98 2.44 21.93
C ALA A 236 6.34 3.31 20.85
N VAL A 237 6.74 3.07 19.61
CA VAL A 237 6.17 3.75 18.46
C VAL A 237 4.84 3.09 18.07
N TYR A 238 3.79 3.88 17.96
CA TYR A 238 2.49 3.41 17.46
C TYR A 238 2.49 3.30 15.95
N VAL A 239 2.08 2.13 15.45
CA VAL A 239 1.89 1.88 14.02
C VAL A 239 0.48 1.32 13.84
N ALA A 240 -0.32 1.99 13.00
CA ALA A 240 -1.72 1.65 12.80
C ALA A 240 -2.05 1.41 11.32
N SER A 241 -3.15 0.70 11.04
CA SER A 241 -3.58 0.36 9.69
C SER A 241 -4.29 1.51 8.98
N SER A 242 -4.93 2.42 9.73
CA SER A 242 -5.71 3.54 9.19
C SER A 242 -5.24 4.91 9.67
N ASN A 243 -5.58 5.95 8.88
CA ASN A 243 -5.33 7.35 9.28
C ASN A 243 -6.19 7.76 10.48
N GLU A 244 -7.37 7.16 10.65
CA GLU A 244 -8.27 7.47 11.77
C GLU A 244 -7.66 7.04 13.10
N GLU A 245 -7.14 5.82 13.19
CA GLU A 245 -6.45 5.31 14.38
C GLU A 245 -5.24 6.17 14.73
N VAL A 246 -4.43 6.51 13.70
CA VAL A 246 -3.29 7.42 13.87
C VAL A 246 -3.74 8.76 14.46
N ARG A 247 -4.85 9.32 13.99
CA ARG A 247 -5.41 10.58 14.49
C ARG A 247 -5.82 10.47 15.96
N GLN A 248 -6.54 9.39 16.32
CA GLN A 248 -7.00 9.16 17.70
C GLN A 248 -5.81 9.07 18.67
N VAL A 249 -4.78 8.28 18.35
CA VAL A 249 -3.57 8.15 19.16
C VAL A 249 -2.83 9.50 19.27
N ASN A 250 -2.65 10.18 18.15
CA ASN A 250 -1.98 11.49 18.12
C ASN A 250 -2.72 12.54 18.96
N THR A 251 -4.06 12.59 18.88
CA THR A 251 -4.89 13.50 19.67
C THR A 251 -4.79 13.19 21.16
N LYS A 252 -4.85 11.90 21.54
CA LYS A 252 -4.69 11.48 22.92
C LYS A 252 -3.31 11.90 23.47
N LYS A 253 -2.24 11.61 22.73
CA LYS A 253 -0.87 11.98 23.12
C LYS A 253 -0.67 13.49 23.20
N LEU A 254 -1.30 14.25 22.32
CA LEU A 254 -1.29 15.71 22.38
C LEU A 254 -1.99 16.22 23.65
N SER A 255 -3.12 15.61 24.06
CA SER A 255 -3.85 16.01 25.26
C SER A 255 -3.03 15.81 26.54
N GLU A 256 -2.16 14.79 26.57
CA GLU A 256 -1.26 14.48 27.70
C GLU A 256 -0.15 15.54 27.92
N LEU A 257 0.16 16.37 26.89
CA LEU A 257 1.13 17.45 27.03
C LEU A 257 0.58 18.63 27.83
N PRO A 258 1.42 19.33 28.60
CA PRO A 258 1.01 20.57 29.27
C PRO A 258 0.71 21.71 28.30
N GLY A 259 -0.10 22.69 28.73
CA GLY A 259 -0.43 23.89 27.98
C GLY A 259 -1.71 23.75 27.13
N GLU A 260 -2.12 24.86 26.55
CA GLU A 260 -3.32 24.97 25.71
C GLU A 260 -3.08 24.42 24.32
N ILE A 261 -4.12 23.82 23.73
CA ILE A 261 -4.10 23.35 22.35
C ILE A 261 -4.36 24.54 21.43
N THR A 262 -3.47 24.74 20.47
CA THR A 262 -3.69 25.65 19.34
C THR A 262 -4.15 24.81 18.14
N THR A 263 -5.24 25.25 17.49
CA THR A 263 -5.78 24.56 16.29
C THR A 263 -5.82 25.52 15.12
N ILE A 264 -5.38 25.07 13.95
CA ILE A 264 -5.38 25.82 12.69
C ILE A 264 -6.22 25.05 11.67
N ASP A 265 -7.29 25.67 11.19
CA ASP A 265 -8.15 25.09 10.15
C ASP A 265 -7.48 25.14 8.79
N ALA A 266 -7.66 24.08 8.00
CA ALA A 266 -7.34 24.09 6.58
C ALA A 266 -8.29 25.05 5.82
N GLU A 267 -7.78 25.65 4.76
CA GLU A 267 -8.54 26.46 3.81
C GLU A 267 -8.75 25.61 2.53
N TYR A 268 -9.98 25.50 2.10
CA TYR A 268 -10.37 24.76 0.90
C TYR A 268 -10.90 25.71 -0.15
N THR A 269 -10.42 25.58 -1.38
CA THR A 269 -11.06 26.16 -2.57
C THR A 269 -11.71 25.01 -3.33
N ILE A 270 -13.05 24.99 -3.39
CA ILE A 270 -13.84 23.86 -3.90
C ILE A 270 -14.65 24.31 -5.11
N LEU A 271 -14.72 23.47 -6.14
CA LEU A 271 -15.55 23.66 -7.30
C LEU A 271 -17.04 23.59 -6.91
N LYS A 272 -17.85 24.54 -7.37
CA LYS A 272 -19.30 24.48 -7.22
C LYS A 272 -19.92 23.49 -8.20
N LYS A 273 -21.11 22.98 -7.88
CA LYS A 273 -21.87 22.04 -8.76
C LYS A 273 -22.15 22.56 -10.17
N ASN A 274 -22.07 23.89 -10.39
CA ASN A 274 -22.18 24.46 -11.72
C ASN A 274 -20.96 24.16 -12.64
N GLY A 275 -19.90 23.54 -12.12
CA GLY A 275 -18.70 23.14 -12.84
C GLY A 275 -17.82 24.27 -13.34
N LYS A 276 -18.05 25.51 -12.90
CA LYS A 276 -17.32 26.70 -13.37
C LYS A 276 -16.71 27.53 -12.26
N ASP A 277 -17.47 27.74 -11.19
CA ASP A 277 -17.06 28.63 -10.09
C ASP A 277 -16.45 27.85 -8.94
N HIS A 278 -15.58 28.51 -8.19
CA HIS A 278 -15.00 27.98 -6.96
C HIS A 278 -15.43 28.84 -5.77
N VAL A 279 -15.51 28.21 -4.60
CA VAL A 279 -15.68 28.89 -3.31
C VAL A 279 -14.50 28.55 -2.40
N THR A 280 -14.03 29.53 -1.63
CA THR A 280 -12.96 29.34 -0.65
C THR A 280 -13.54 29.44 0.75
N LEU A 281 -13.37 28.38 1.55
CA LEU A 281 -13.92 28.21 2.88
C LEU A 281 -12.87 27.63 3.82
N LYS A 282 -12.91 28.00 5.11
CA LYS A 282 -12.16 27.27 6.13
C LYS A 282 -12.89 25.99 6.50
N HIS A 283 -12.17 25.04 7.09
CA HIS A 283 -12.75 23.76 7.51
C HIS A 283 -13.98 23.93 8.41
N CYS A 284 -13.92 24.86 9.37
CA CYS A 284 -15.03 25.16 10.28
C CYS A 284 -16.23 25.85 9.60
N GLU A 285 -16.07 26.36 8.38
CA GLU A 285 -17.10 27.06 7.61
C GLU A 285 -17.75 26.16 6.54
N LEU A 286 -17.33 24.89 6.45
CA LEU A 286 -17.90 23.96 5.47
C LEU A 286 -19.39 23.74 5.76
N PRO A 287 -20.26 24.02 4.77
CA PRO A 287 -21.69 23.82 4.95
C PRO A 287 -22.01 22.33 5.04
N SER A 288 -23.01 22.00 5.87
CA SER A 288 -23.58 20.66 5.95
C SER A 288 -24.43 20.30 4.73
N ASN A 289 -24.61 21.19 3.74
CA ASN A 289 -25.55 21.10 2.64
C ASN A 289 -24.90 21.14 1.24
N GLU A 290 -25.53 20.44 0.41
CA GLU A 290 -25.58 20.00 -0.98
C GLU A 290 -25.11 20.93 -2.14
N ASP A 291 -24.70 22.17 -1.92
CA ASP A 291 -24.37 23.14 -3.00
C ASP A 291 -22.92 23.08 -3.50
N ILE A 292 -22.08 22.34 -2.81
CA ILE A 292 -20.69 22.13 -3.15
C ILE A 292 -20.57 20.75 -3.78
N TYR A 293 -19.67 20.60 -4.75
CA TYR A 293 -19.31 19.32 -5.35
C TYR A 293 -19.06 18.29 -4.22
N ASP A 294 -19.71 17.14 -4.28
CA ASP A 294 -19.79 16.21 -3.18
C ASP A 294 -18.48 16.06 -2.43
N ILE A 295 -18.46 16.64 -1.22
CA ILE A 295 -17.54 16.34 -0.14
C ILE A 295 -16.08 16.75 -0.36
N VAL A 296 -15.54 17.44 0.60
CA VAL A 296 -14.10 17.60 0.81
C VAL A 296 -13.42 16.25 0.70
N VAL A 297 -12.78 16.01 -0.42
CA VAL A 297 -11.99 14.80 -0.65
C VAL A 297 -10.90 14.76 0.41
N PRO A 298 -10.66 13.61 1.08
CA PRO A 298 -9.59 13.50 2.05
C PRO A 298 -8.27 14.01 1.47
N SER A 299 -7.69 15.02 2.10
CA SER A 299 -6.41 15.60 1.72
C SER A 299 -5.25 14.81 2.36
N ALA A 300 -4.05 14.93 1.77
CA ALA A 300 -2.82 14.48 2.42
C ALA A 300 -2.53 15.26 3.71
N TYR A 301 -3.22 16.39 3.95
CA TYR A 301 -3.07 17.26 5.11
C TYR A 301 -4.26 17.14 6.05
N ASP A 302 -4.02 17.44 7.33
CA ASP A 302 -5.07 17.42 8.33
C ASP A 302 -6.01 18.62 8.12
N SER A 303 -7.32 18.36 8.16
CA SER A 303 -8.35 19.40 8.07
C SER A 303 -8.21 20.43 9.20
N GLN A 304 -7.78 19.97 10.36
CA GLN A 304 -7.45 20.78 11.53
C GLN A 304 -6.09 20.33 12.06
N LEU A 305 -5.11 21.24 12.04
CA LEU A 305 -3.80 21.01 12.62
C LEU A 305 -3.81 21.50 14.06
N SER A 306 -3.89 20.54 15.01
CA SER A 306 -3.82 20.83 16.44
C SER A 306 -2.41 20.53 16.96
N PHE A 307 -1.87 21.42 17.80
CA PHE A 307 -0.53 21.26 18.36
C PHE A 307 -0.39 21.95 19.72
N LYS A 308 0.68 21.63 20.42
CA LYS A 308 1.19 22.30 21.64
C LYS A 308 2.70 22.46 21.51
N ARG A 309 3.29 23.34 22.31
CA ARG A 309 4.74 23.32 22.52
C ARG A 309 5.17 21.97 23.06
N GLY A 310 6.25 21.40 22.53
CA GLY A 310 6.71 20.05 22.87
C GLY A 310 6.06 18.94 22.02
N ALA A 311 5.08 19.24 21.17
CA ALA A 311 4.46 18.25 20.33
C ALA A 311 5.46 17.64 19.33
N HIS A 312 5.40 16.31 19.19
CA HIS A 312 6.12 15.61 18.14
C HIS A 312 5.40 15.77 16.82
N VAL A 313 6.15 16.21 15.80
CA VAL A 313 5.61 16.45 14.45
C VAL A 313 6.48 15.83 13.36
N VAL A 314 5.85 15.56 12.21
CA VAL A 314 6.52 15.21 10.96
C VAL A 314 6.28 16.30 9.93
N ILE A 315 7.32 16.67 9.21
CA ILE A 315 7.24 17.65 8.11
C ILE A 315 6.74 16.93 6.86
N CYS A 316 5.75 17.51 6.19
CA CYS A 316 5.08 16.91 5.03
C CYS A 316 5.54 17.51 3.68
N LYS A 317 6.48 18.47 3.69
CA LYS A 317 7.03 19.10 2.46
C LYS A 317 8.52 19.36 2.59
N SER A 318 9.25 19.14 1.50
CA SER A 318 10.70 19.40 1.47
C SER A 318 10.99 20.86 1.12
N ASN A 319 11.95 21.46 1.85
CA ASN A 319 12.67 22.63 1.43
C ASN A 319 14.14 22.49 1.83
N LYS A 320 14.93 21.89 0.92
CA LYS A 320 16.35 21.58 1.18
C LYS A 320 17.20 22.83 1.43
N TYR A 321 16.82 23.96 0.85
CA TYR A 321 17.53 25.23 1.03
C TYR A 321 17.44 25.72 2.49
N TYR A 322 16.30 25.50 3.14
CA TYR A 322 16.07 25.84 4.55
C TYR A 322 16.28 24.67 5.50
N GLY A 323 16.88 23.59 5.03
CA GLY A 323 17.41 22.50 5.85
C GLY A 323 16.40 21.45 6.31
N TYR A 324 15.21 21.34 5.68
CA TYR A 324 14.24 20.30 6.03
C TYR A 324 13.68 19.56 4.80
N VAL A 325 13.25 18.36 5.01
CA VAL A 325 12.66 17.49 3.96
C VAL A 325 11.37 16.83 4.45
N ASN A 326 10.53 16.41 3.50
CA ASN A 326 9.34 15.63 3.80
C ASN A 326 9.75 14.32 4.49
N GLY A 327 9.11 14.02 5.63
CA GLY A 327 9.45 12.89 6.49
C GLY A 327 10.41 13.25 7.65
N ASP A 328 10.94 14.46 7.72
CA ASP A 328 11.72 14.88 8.89
C ASP A 328 10.84 14.94 10.15
N PHE A 329 11.33 14.29 11.21
CA PHE A 329 10.71 14.34 12.54
C PHE A 329 11.30 15.47 13.37
N GLY A 330 10.44 16.14 14.13
CA GLY A 330 10.86 17.22 15.02
C GLY A 330 9.95 17.40 16.23
N ILE A 331 10.34 18.36 17.06
CA ILE A 331 9.58 18.79 18.23
C ILE A 331 9.27 20.26 18.04
N VAL A 332 8.01 20.64 18.22
CA VAL A 332 7.56 22.04 18.17
C VAL A 332 8.14 22.79 19.37
N GLU A 333 9.00 23.76 19.12
CA GLU A 333 9.52 24.65 20.16
C GLU A 333 8.64 25.90 20.31
N ASP A 334 8.10 26.43 19.20
CA ASP A 334 7.29 27.63 19.20
C ASP A 334 6.49 27.79 17.91
N PHE A 335 5.49 28.69 17.91
CA PHE A 335 4.71 29.10 16.75
C PHE A 335 4.39 30.59 16.81
N ASN A 336 4.72 31.32 15.75
CA ASN A 336 4.56 32.78 15.70
C ASN A 336 3.36 33.25 14.84
N GLY A 337 2.40 32.39 14.54
CA GLY A 337 1.25 32.66 13.67
C GLY A 337 1.50 32.39 12.18
N SER A 338 2.74 32.37 11.71
CA SER A 338 3.10 32.17 10.30
C SER A 338 4.12 31.04 10.08
N SER A 339 4.89 30.68 11.09
CA SER A 339 5.94 29.67 11.02
C SER A 339 6.06 28.92 12.34
N PHE A 340 6.32 27.64 12.25
CA PHE A 340 6.68 26.78 13.37
C PHE A 340 8.19 26.78 13.55
N LYS A 341 8.64 26.98 14.78
CA LYS A 341 10.01 26.73 15.19
C LYS A 341 10.10 25.27 15.60
N ILE A 342 10.87 24.45 14.86
CA ILE A 342 10.93 23.01 15.03
C ILE A 342 12.38 22.57 15.23
N ARG A 343 12.63 21.79 16.26
CA ARG A 343 13.90 21.12 16.48
C ARG A 343 13.86 19.74 15.85
N LEU A 344 14.65 19.52 14.80
CA LEU A 344 14.72 18.27 14.06
C LEU A 344 15.39 17.16 14.89
N LYS A 345 14.78 15.96 14.93
CA LYS A 345 15.35 14.80 15.65
C LYS A 345 16.62 14.25 14.99
N ARG A 346 16.74 14.32 13.66
CA ARG A 346 17.86 13.68 12.91
C ARG A 346 19.23 14.30 13.21
N ASN A 347 19.31 15.59 13.52
CA ASN A 347 20.57 16.33 13.68
C ASN A 347 20.51 17.39 14.79
N ASN A 348 19.43 17.42 15.55
CA ASN A 348 19.18 18.36 16.65
C ASN A 348 19.25 19.86 16.24
N THR A 349 19.08 20.18 14.94
CA THR A 349 19.05 21.56 14.47
C THR A 349 17.64 22.12 14.58
N THR A 350 17.54 23.44 14.88
CA THR A 350 16.28 24.16 14.88
C THR A 350 16.07 24.86 13.56
N ILE A 351 14.88 24.70 12.98
CA ILE A 351 14.45 25.28 11.71
C ILE A 351 13.17 26.11 11.88
N LEU A 352 12.86 26.95 10.87
CA LEU A 352 11.54 27.57 10.70
C LEU A 352 10.80 26.88 9.54
N CYS A 353 9.59 26.39 9.80
CA CYS A 353 8.77 25.67 8.82
C CYS A 353 7.31 26.21 8.82
N PRO A 354 6.81 26.74 7.69
CA PRO A 354 7.58 27.18 6.52
C PRO A 354 8.53 28.34 6.85
N ASN A 355 9.60 28.49 6.09
CA ASN A 355 10.54 29.59 6.34
C ASN A 355 9.96 30.92 5.83
N PRO A 356 9.89 31.98 6.63
CA PRO A 356 9.29 33.27 6.24
C PRO A 356 10.07 33.99 5.13
N ASN A 357 11.35 33.67 4.95
CA ASN A 357 12.20 34.22 3.89
C ASN A 357 12.10 33.47 2.56
N ASP A 358 11.23 32.46 2.48
CA ASP A 358 11.02 31.71 1.25
C ASP A 358 10.32 32.61 0.22
N LYS A 359 11.07 33.04 -0.79
CA LYS A 359 10.59 33.93 -1.88
C LYS A 359 9.44 33.31 -2.68
N TYR A 360 9.31 32.00 -2.67
CA TYR A 360 8.24 31.26 -3.37
C TYR A 360 6.96 31.15 -2.53
N LYS A 361 6.86 31.88 -1.38
CA LYS A 361 5.69 31.92 -0.50
C LYS A 361 5.11 30.52 -0.20
N PHE A 362 5.97 29.57 0.12
CA PHE A 362 5.55 28.25 0.59
C PHE A 362 4.95 28.28 2.02
N ASN A 363 4.32 29.41 2.38
CA ASN A 363 3.73 29.60 3.70
C ASN A 363 2.64 28.58 4.02
N GLN A 364 2.20 27.81 3.01
CA GLN A 364 1.19 26.77 3.17
C GLN A 364 1.35 25.75 2.04
N MET A 365 0.92 24.54 2.26
CA MET A 365 0.85 23.55 1.21
C MET A 365 -0.45 23.71 0.43
N ASN A 366 -0.32 23.74 -0.89
CA ASN A 366 -1.46 23.60 -1.79
C ASN A 366 -1.45 22.18 -2.35
N GLU A 367 -2.54 21.49 -2.18
CA GLU A 367 -2.82 20.21 -2.81
C GLU A 367 -4.00 20.42 -3.76
N TYR A 368 -3.84 20.04 -5.02
CA TYR A 368 -4.89 20.13 -6.03
C TYR A 368 -5.44 18.74 -6.29
N ARG A 369 -6.75 18.62 -6.37
CA ARG A 369 -7.47 17.41 -6.77
C ARG A 369 -8.21 17.67 -8.06
N TYR A 370 -8.13 16.73 -8.96
CA TYR A 370 -8.77 16.75 -10.27
C TYR A 370 -9.64 15.51 -10.43
N GLU A 371 -10.71 15.66 -11.18
CA GLU A 371 -11.49 14.51 -11.62
C GLU A 371 -10.76 13.86 -12.80
N MET A 372 -10.55 12.57 -12.71
CA MET A 372 -9.89 11.76 -13.73
C MET A 372 -10.91 10.92 -14.48
N GLU A 373 -10.69 10.72 -15.77
CA GLU A 373 -11.51 9.86 -16.62
C GLU A 373 -10.60 9.01 -17.51
N TYR A 374 -10.91 7.72 -17.62
CA TYR A 374 -10.22 6.87 -18.57
C TYR A 374 -10.91 6.94 -19.94
N ASP A 375 -10.17 7.31 -20.99
CA ASP A 375 -10.62 7.31 -22.38
C ASP A 375 -10.23 5.96 -23.03
N PRO A 376 -11.16 5.03 -23.21
CA PRO A 376 -10.86 3.70 -23.74
C PRO A 376 -10.49 3.71 -25.23
N VAL A 377 -10.80 4.79 -25.96
CA VAL A 377 -10.46 4.93 -27.39
C VAL A 377 -9.02 5.40 -27.57
N LYS A 378 -8.58 6.30 -26.69
CA LYS A 378 -7.22 6.84 -26.72
C LYS A 378 -6.25 6.10 -25.81
N HIS A 379 -6.74 5.09 -25.08
CA HIS A 379 -5.96 4.31 -24.10
C HIS A 379 -5.18 5.20 -23.11
N LYS A 380 -5.83 6.24 -22.56
CA LYS A 380 -5.19 7.19 -21.66
C LYS A 380 -6.15 7.76 -20.62
N LEU A 381 -5.60 8.19 -19.51
CA LEU A 381 -6.29 9.03 -18.53
C LEU A 381 -6.42 10.46 -19.06
N ILE A 382 -7.58 11.05 -18.88
CA ILE A 382 -7.87 12.45 -19.18
C ILE A 382 -8.19 13.16 -17.88
N ARG A 383 -7.50 14.28 -17.67
CA ARG A 383 -7.78 15.18 -16.55
C ARG A 383 -8.90 16.14 -16.96
N LYS A 384 -9.96 16.19 -16.16
CA LYS A 384 -11.00 17.20 -16.32
C LYS A 384 -10.53 18.52 -15.68
N SER A 385 -10.68 19.61 -16.38
CA SER A 385 -10.41 20.95 -15.91
C SER A 385 -11.73 21.69 -15.67
N PRO A 386 -11.86 22.50 -14.64
CA PRO A 386 -10.88 22.92 -13.62
C PRO A 386 -10.68 21.87 -12.50
N PHE A 387 -9.79 22.15 -11.55
CA PHE A 387 -9.62 21.33 -10.36
C PHE A 387 -10.90 21.33 -9.48
N ILE A 388 -11.21 20.19 -8.87
CA ILE A 388 -12.38 20.07 -7.98
C ILE A 388 -12.11 20.62 -6.59
N GLN A 389 -10.88 20.52 -6.11
CA GLN A 389 -10.49 20.98 -4.78
C GLN A 389 -9.04 21.42 -4.75
N LYS A 390 -8.78 22.50 -4.02
CA LYS A 390 -7.44 22.92 -3.57
C LYS A 390 -7.47 23.02 -2.07
N THR A 391 -6.57 22.32 -1.39
CA THR A 391 -6.38 22.37 0.07
C THR A 391 -5.14 23.18 0.40
N LYS A 392 -5.25 24.07 1.40
CA LYS A 392 -4.17 24.91 1.90
C LYS A 392 -4.03 24.72 3.40
N GLN A 393 -2.88 24.19 3.85
CA GLN A 393 -2.58 23.92 5.25
C GLN A 393 -1.08 24.04 5.53
N PHE A 394 -0.66 24.15 6.78
CA PHE A 394 0.73 24.03 7.19
C PHE A 394 1.27 22.61 6.90
N PRO A 395 2.54 22.49 6.46
CA PRO A 395 3.12 21.21 6.04
C PRO A 395 3.58 20.36 7.23
N LEU A 396 2.73 20.17 8.21
CA LEU A 396 3.00 19.44 9.45
C LEU A 396 1.88 18.49 9.80
N LYS A 397 2.23 17.39 10.46
CA LYS A 397 1.32 16.45 11.13
C LYS A 397 1.88 16.05 12.48
N LEU A 398 1.03 15.70 13.42
CA LEU A 398 1.46 15.04 14.65
C LEU A 398 2.14 13.70 14.35
N ALA A 399 3.11 13.32 15.17
CA ALA A 399 4.02 12.22 14.91
C ALA A 399 4.28 11.32 16.13
N TYR A 400 3.24 11.00 16.90
CA TYR A 400 3.27 9.97 17.95
C TYR A 400 2.89 8.59 17.40
N ALA A 401 2.01 8.58 16.40
CA ALA A 401 1.58 7.40 15.68
C ALA A 401 1.75 7.58 14.16
N PHE A 402 1.96 6.48 13.44
CA PHE A 402 2.15 6.45 11.99
C PHE A 402 1.30 5.37 11.36
N THR A 403 0.87 5.58 10.12
CA THR A 403 0.34 4.49 9.33
C THR A 403 1.48 3.53 8.93
N ILE A 404 1.13 2.27 8.69
CA ILE A 404 2.06 1.24 8.22
C ILE A 404 2.85 1.72 6.99
N HIS A 405 2.19 2.44 6.07
CA HIS A 405 2.83 3.02 4.88
C HIS A 405 3.94 4.03 5.22
N LYS A 406 3.70 4.92 6.20
CA LYS A 406 4.69 5.91 6.63
C LYS A 406 5.79 5.32 7.49
N ALA A 407 5.54 4.18 8.15
CA ALA A 407 6.55 3.45 8.91
C ALA A 407 7.46 2.59 8.02
N GLN A 408 7.15 2.42 6.72
CA GLN A 408 7.98 1.65 5.80
C GLN A 408 9.42 2.19 5.76
N GLY A 409 10.39 1.30 5.69
CA GLY A 409 11.83 1.65 5.73
C GLY A 409 12.39 1.90 7.14
N GLN A 410 11.56 2.27 8.11
CA GLN A 410 11.98 2.52 9.51
C GLN A 410 12.11 1.21 10.31
N THR A 411 12.76 1.29 11.46
CA THR A 411 12.91 0.16 12.41
C THR A 411 12.99 0.70 13.81
N TYR A 412 12.31 0.02 14.73
CA TYR A 412 12.17 0.45 16.12
C TYR A 412 12.47 -0.70 17.07
N ASP A 413 12.97 -0.38 18.27
CA ASP A 413 13.20 -1.38 19.32
C ASP A 413 11.88 -1.89 19.89
N SER A 414 10.89 -1.00 20.02
CA SER A 414 9.56 -1.31 20.53
C SER A 414 8.48 -0.69 19.65
N VAL A 415 7.51 -1.50 19.22
CA VAL A 415 6.40 -1.12 18.33
C VAL A 415 5.09 -1.59 18.92
N ILE A 416 4.13 -0.69 19.03
CA ILE A 416 2.73 -1.02 19.27
C ILE A 416 2.06 -1.05 17.91
N LEU A 417 1.53 -2.22 17.55
CA LEU A 417 0.78 -2.41 16.31
C LEU A 417 -0.70 -2.43 16.64
N ASP A 418 -1.40 -1.42 16.15
CA ASP A 418 -2.84 -1.28 16.29
C ASP A 418 -3.53 -1.64 14.98
N LEU A 419 -4.29 -2.73 15.00
CA LEU A 419 -5.02 -3.29 13.85
C LEU A 419 -6.52 -3.21 14.05
N ASN A 420 -7.02 -2.16 14.73
CA ASN A 420 -8.46 -1.94 14.90
C ASN A 420 -9.20 -1.84 13.56
N SER A 421 -8.60 -1.19 12.58
CA SER A 421 -9.02 -1.25 11.18
C SER A 421 -8.22 -2.37 10.51
N HIS A 422 -8.92 -3.36 9.95
CA HIS A 422 -8.29 -4.52 9.33
C HIS A 422 -7.22 -4.18 8.30
N ILE A 423 -6.32 -5.10 8.08
CA ILE A 423 -5.38 -5.09 6.95
C ILE A 423 -6.18 -5.18 5.64
N PHE A 424 -5.86 -4.33 4.67
CA PHE A 424 -6.60 -4.22 3.41
C PHE A 424 -5.73 -4.37 2.15
N ALA A 425 -4.41 -4.46 2.31
CA ALA A 425 -3.49 -4.58 1.18
C ALA A 425 -2.47 -5.72 1.39
N PRO A 426 -2.08 -6.42 0.32
CA PRO A 426 -0.98 -7.38 0.37
C PRO A 426 0.28 -6.75 0.95
N GLY A 427 1.05 -7.52 1.71
CA GLY A 427 2.30 -7.07 2.30
C GLY A 427 2.16 -6.09 3.47
N GLN A 428 0.97 -5.55 3.75
CA GLN A 428 0.77 -4.54 4.79
C GLN A 428 1.10 -5.10 6.18
N LEU A 429 0.63 -6.31 6.51
CA LEU A 429 0.96 -6.97 7.78
C LEU A 429 2.46 -7.28 7.87
N TYR A 430 3.06 -7.82 6.80
CA TYR A 430 4.50 -8.09 6.75
C TYR A 430 5.33 -6.82 7.00
N VAL A 431 4.96 -5.70 6.38
CA VAL A 431 5.64 -4.42 6.62
C VAL A 431 5.48 -3.98 8.06
N ALA A 432 4.28 -4.06 8.63
CA ALA A 432 3.99 -3.68 10.01
C ALA A 432 4.84 -4.47 11.01
N LEU A 433 4.83 -5.80 10.91
CA LEU A 433 5.62 -6.69 11.76
C LEU A 433 7.12 -6.40 11.63
N SER A 434 7.62 -6.23 10.41
CA SER A 434 9.06 -5.98 10.15
C SER A 434 9.55 -4.61 10.66
N ARG A 435 8.69 -3.79 11.28
CA ARG A 435 9.10 -2.53 11.96
C ARG A 435 9.78 -2.82 13.29
N ALA A 436 9.38 -3.87 14.00
CA ALA A 436 10.05 -4.29 15.21
C ALA A 436 11.39 -4.98 14.92
N LYS A 437 12.42 -4.78 15.76
CA LYS A 437 13.69 -5.49 15.64
C LYS A 437 13.59 -6.95 16.05
N THR A 438 12.73 -7.24 17.02
CA THR A 438 12.52 -8.58 17.58
C THR A 438 11.04 -8.83 17.80
N LEU A 439 10.65 -10.09 17.90
CA LEU A 439 9.28 -10.47 18.27
C LEU A 439 8.90 -9.92 19.66
N GLN A 440 9.85 -9.88 20.59
CA GLN A 440 9.61 -9.34 21.94
C GLN A 440 9.34 -7.84 21.93
N GLY A 441 9.95 -7.08 21.00
CA GLY A 441 9.69 -5.66 20.81
C GLY A 441 8.37 -5.34 20.09
N LEU A 442 7.63 -6.36 19.65
CA LEU A 442 6.31 -6.21 19.07
C LEU A 442 5.22 -6.32 20.15
N HIS A 443 4.30 -5.38 20.17
CA HIS A 443 3.13 -5.35 21.06
C HIS A 443 1.89 -5.14 20.21
N LEU A 444 0.88 -5.99 20.38
CA LEU A 444 -0.39 -5.90 19.67
C LEU A 444 -1.49 -5.42 20.62
N THR A 445 -2.32 -4.51 20.15
CA THR A 445 -3.54 -4.08 20.88
C THR A 445 -4.68 -5.07 20.70
N LYS A 446 -4.71 -5.78 19.55
CA LYS A 446 -5.69 -6.82 19.19
C LYS A 446 -5.02 -7.97 18.46
N PRO A 447 -5.62 -9.15 18.49
CA PRO A 447 -5.11 -10.29 17.72
C PRO A 447 -5.22 -10.03 16.20
N VAL A 448 -4.22 -10.50 15.48
CA VAL A 448 -4.23 -10.62 14.02
C VAL A 448 -5.23 -11.72 13.64
N SER A 449 -6.08 -11.45 12.68
CA SER A 449 -7.03 -12.42 12.13
C SER A 449 -6.47 -13.13 10.89
N TYR A 450 -7.09 -14.22 10.51
CA TYR A 450 -6.71 -14.96 9.30
C TYR A 450 -6.84 -14.11 8.03
N SER A 451 -7.84 -13.22 7.97
CA SER A 451 -8.08 -12.30 6.86
C SER A 451 -7.04 -11.17 6.74
N ASP A 452 -6.25 -10.93 7.79
CA ASP A 452 -5.17 -9.93 7.75
C ASP A 452 -3.91 -10.45 7.04
N ILE A 453 -3.81 -11.78 6.80
CA ILE A 453 -2.70 -12.40 6.07
C ILE A 453 -3.04 -12.44 4.59
N ILE A 454 -2.85 -11.30 3.91
CA ILE A 454 -3.15 -11.13 2.49
C ILE A 454 -1.88 -11.36 1.66
N SER A 455 -1.99 -12.22 0.65
CA SER A 455 -0.93 -12.46 -0.35
C SER A 455 -1.41 -12.03 -1.74
N ASP A 456 -0.45 -11.74 -2.63
CA ASP A 456 -0.72 -11.42 -4.04
C ASP A 456 0.01 -12.41 -4.95
N ASP A 457 -0.77 -13.20 -5.67
CA ASP A 457 -0.25 -14.29 -6.50
C ASP A 457 0.56 -13.78 -7.69
N SER A 458 0.25 -12.59 -8.20
CA SER A 458 0.99 -11.98 -9.31
C SER A 458 2.47 -11.78 -8.99
N ILE A 459 2.78 -11.52 -7.71
CA ILE A 459 4.17 -11.40 -7.22
C ILE A 459 4.89 -12.74 -7.31
N PHE A 460 4.24 -13.83 -6.88
CA PHE A 460 4.82 -15.17 -6.96
C PHE A 460 5.03 -15.61 -8.41
N GLU A 461 4.06 -15.33 -9.29
CA GLU A 461 4.17 -15.61 -10.71
C GLU A 461 5.33 -14.87 -11.36
N PHE A 462 5.45 -13.58 -11.09
CA PHE A 462 6.56 -12.76 -11.60
C PHE A 462 7.91 -13.30 -11.13
N LEU A 463 8.08 -13.53 -9.81
CA LEU A 463 9.33 -14.04 -9.25
C LEU A 463 9.68 -15.42 -9.79
N THR A 464 8.68 -16.28 -9.98
CA THR A 464 8.89 -17.62 -10.57
C THR A 464 9.40 -17.51 -12.00
N LYS A 465 8.82 -16.63 -12.83
CA LYS A 465 9.26 -16.40 -14.20
C LYS A 465 10.72 -15.89 -14.25
N VAL A 466 11.06 -14.91 -13.41
CA VAL A 466 12.42 -14.34 -13.41
C VAL A 466 13.43 -15.35 -12.85
N ARG A 467 13.08 -16.14 -11.83
CA ARG A 467 13.93 -17.21 -11.28
C ARG A 467 14.23 -18.29 -12.32
N SER A 468 13.23 -18.76 -13.06
CA SER A 468 13.43 -19.78 -14.10
C SER A 468 14.37 -19.31 -15.20
N ASN A 469 14.28 -18.05 -15.61
CA ASN A 469 15.16 -17.47 -16.63
C ASN A 469 16.62 -17.34 -16.17
N ASN A 470 16.85 -17.25 -14.87
CA ASN A 470 18.21 -17.13 -14.31
C ASN A 470 18.82 -18.49 -13.92
N ASN A 471 18.23 -19.62 -14.29
CA ASN A 471 18.61 -20.98 -13.86
C ASN A 471 18.74 -21.10 -12.33
N ILE A 472 18.08 -20.21 -11.60
CA ILE A 472 17.95 -20.29 -10.16
C ILE A 472 16.92 -21.40 -9.94
N GLY A 473 17.37 -22.56 -9.45
CA GLY A 473 16.52 -23.75 -9.30
C GLY A 473 15.23 -23.38 -8.57
N CYS A 474 14.15 -23.32 -9.33
CA CYS A 474 12.82 -23.32 -8.76
C CYS A 474 12.75 -24.60 -7.94
N GLY A 475 12.71 -24.50 -6.62
CA GLY A 475 12.16 -25.55 -5.79
C GLY A 475 10.89 -25.98 -6.51
N LYS A 476 10.69 -27.31 -6.73
CA LYS A 476 9.64 -27.87 -7.58
C LYS A 476 8.59 -26.83 -7.88
N ALA A 477 8.49 -26.39 -9.15
CA ALA A 477 7.41 -25.51 -9.54
C ALA A 477 6.16 -26.15 -8.92
N ILE A 478 5.59 -25.51 -7.92
CA ILE A 478 4.21 -25.80 -7.56
C ILE A 478 3.55 -25.37 -8.86
N GLU A 479 3.14 -26.35 -9.68
CA GLU A 479 2.28 -26.06 -10.81
C GLU A 479 1.25 -25.11 -10.25
N PRO A 480 1.03 -23.93 -10.84
CA PRO A 480 0.01 -23.03 -10.35
C PRO A 480 -1.26 -23.85 -10.40
N LYS A 481 -1.63 -24.43 -9.24
CA LYS A 481 -2.93 -25.08 -9.12
C LYS A 481 -3.87 -23.96 -9.51
N LYS A 482 -4.74 -24.21 -10.48
CA LYS A 482 -5.77 -23.28 -11.03
C LYS A 482 -6.71 -22.68 -9.96
N SER A 483 -6.36 -22.77 -8.68
CA SER A 483 -7.13 -22.36 -7.50
C SER A 483 -7.04 -20.87 -7.14
N HIS A 484 -6.06 -20.13 -7.65
CA HIS A 484 -5.81 -18.73 -7.21
C HIS A 484 -6.97 -17.76 -7.44
N LYS A 485 -7.80 -18.01 -8.46
CA LYS A 485 -8.97 -17.15 -8.73
C LYS A 485 -10.07 -17.30 -7.67
N LEU A 486 -10.12 -18.43 -7.00
CA LEU A 486 -11.14 -18.72 -5.99
C LEU A 486 -10.82 -18.07 -4.65
N SER A 487 -9.58 -18.15 -4.17
CA SER A 487 -9.16 -17.48 -2.92
C SER A 487 -9.37 -15.96 -2.98
N SER A 488 -9.13 -15.34 -4.12
CA SER A 488 -9.47 -13.93 -4.34
C SER A 488 -10.98 -13.66 -4.26
N MET A 489 -11.82 -14.58 -4.77
CA MET A 489 -13.27 -14.47 -4.68
C MET A 489 -13.77 -14.66 -3.24
N CYS A 490 -13.27 -15.65 -2.53
CA CYS A 490 -13.59 -15.88 -1.13
C CYS A 490 -13.21 -14.68 -0.27
N TYR A 491 -12.06 -14.09 -0.51
CA TYR A 491 -11.63 -12.86 0.14
C TYR A 491 -12.60 -11.69 -0.13
N ASN A 492 -12.94 -11.45 -1.39
CA ASN A 492 -13.86 -10.37 -1.77
C ASN A 492 -15.24 -10.57 -1.13
N PHE A 493 -15.72 -11.80 -1.10
CA PHE A 493 -16.99 -12.12 -0.46
C PHE A 493 -16.94 -11.89 1.06
N SER A 494 -15.91 -12.36 1.75
CA SER A 494 -15.71 -12.12 3.18
C SER A 494 -15.64 -10.63 3.51
N ARG A 495 -14.93 -9.84 2.71
CA ARG A 495 -14.85 -8.37 2.86
C ARG A 495 -16.20 -7.68 2.62
N PHE A 496 -16.98 -8.18 1.68
CA PHE A 496 -18.32 -7.65 1.43
C PHE A 496 -19.25 -7.94 2.62
N ILE A 497 -19.22 -9.15 3.16
CA ILE A 497 -19.97 -9.53 4.37
C ILE A 497 -19.52 -8.65 5.55
N ASP A 498 -18.23 -8.50 5.77
CA ASP A 498 -17.68 -7.68 6.86
C ASP A 498 -18.19 -6.24 6.82
N LYS A 499 -18.34 -5.69 5.64
CA LYS A 499 -18.81 -4.31 5.42
C LYS A 499 -20.34 -4.16 5.50
N LYS A 500 -21.09 -5.16 5.05
CA LYS A 500 -22.53 -5.04 4.83
C LYS A 500 -23.37 -5.73 5.91
N GLU A 501 -22.89 -6.83 6.48
CA GLU A 501 -23.62 -7.55 7.52
C GLU A 501 -23.51 -6.81 8.86
N THR A 502 -24.66 -6.50 9.44
CA THR A 502 -24.76 -5.77 10.72
C THR A 502 -24.93 -6.69 11.93
N ASN A 503 -25.37 -7.94 11.72
CA ASN A 503 -25.48 -8.93 12.79
C ASN A 503 -24.11 -9.60 13.01
N ALA A 504 -23.50 -9.39 14.18
CA ALA A 504 -22.15 -9.87 14.48
C ALA A 504 -22.05 -11.40 14.39
N SER A 505 -23.03 -12.14 14.90
CA SER A 505 -23.01 -13.61 14.88
C SER A 505 -23.15 -14.18 13.46
N SER A 506 -24.05 -13.63 12.65
CA SER A 506 -24.22 -14.01 11.24
C SER A 506 -22.97 -13.69 10.42
N LYS A 507 -22.35 -12.56 10.69
CA LYS A 507 -21.12 -12.10 10.08
C LYS A 507 -19.96 -13.06 10.33
N GLU A 508 -19.69 -13.37 11.61
CA GLU A 508 -18.63 -14.30 11.99
C GLU A 508 -18.85 -15.69 11.39
N PHE A 509 -20.08 -16.18 11.46
CA PHE A 509 -20.44 -17.48 10.90
C PHE A 509 -20.18 -17.56 9.39
N MET A 510 -20.67 -16.58 8.61
CA MET A 510 -20.47 -16.57 7.16
C MET A 510 -18.99 -16.45 6.77
N ILE A 511 -18.22 -15.59 7.44
CA ILE A 511 -16.78 -15.43 7.20
C ILE A 511 -16.05 -16.74 7.53
N HIS A 512 -16.42 -17.41 8.63
CA HIS A 512 -15.85 -18.68 8.99
C HIS A 512 -16.16 -19.78 7.93
N ALA A 513 -17.42 -19.90 7.51
CA ALA A 513 -17.81 -20.87 6.50
C ALA A 513 -17.11 -20.65 5.15
N ILE A 514 -16.95 -19.40 4.70
CA ILE A 514 -16.18 -19.06 3.48
C ILE A 514 -14.70 -19.45 3.64
N THR A 515 -14.13 -19.23 4.82
CA THR A 515 -12.73 -19.59 5.10
C THR A 515 -12.54 -21.11 5.08
N CYS A 516 -13.47 -21.87 5.70
CA CYS A 516 -13.47 -23.32 5.65
C CYS A 516 -13.66 -23.84 4.21
N PHE A 517 -14.57 -23.24 3.47
CA PHE A 517 -14.78 -23.57 2.05
C PHE A 517 -13.49 -23.40 1.23
N ASP A 518 -12.84 -22.23 1.33
CA ASP A 518 -11.61 -21.95 0.58
C ASP A 518 -10.50 -22.96 0.93
N THR A 519 -10.38 -23.28 2.21
CA THR A 519 -9.44 -24.29 2.70
C THR A 519 -9.70 -25.67 2.10
N LEU A 520 -10.91 -26.17 2.23
CA LEU A 520 -11.31 -27.51 1.76
C LEU A 520 -11.23 -27.61 0.23
N TYR A 521 -11.66 -26.56 -0.47
CA TYR A 521 -11.55 -26.49 -1.93
C TYR A 521 -10.10 -26.60 -2.41
N ASN A 522 -9.19 -25.87 -1.77
CA ASN A 522 -7.76 -25.87 -2.13
C ASN A 522 -7.07 -27.19 -1.80
N HIS A 523 -7.61 -27.99 -0.88
CA HIS A 523 -7.16 -29.36 -0.59
C HIS A 523 -7.79 -30.43 -1.50
N GLY A 524 -8.69 -30.05 -2.39
CA GLY A 524 -9.40 -30.98 -3.28
C GLY A 524 -10.56 -31.70 -2.61
N GLU A 525 -10.97 -31.28 -1.42
CA GLU A 525 -12.09 -31.86 -0.65
C GLU A 525 -13.42 -31.18 -1.06
N TYR A 526 -13.78 -31.26 -2.33
CA TYR A 526 -14.88 -30.49 -2.94
C TYR A 526 -16.25 -30.76 -2.33
N GLU A 527 -16.52 -31.99 -1.92
CA GLU A 527 -17.77 -32.33 -1.25
C GLU A 527 -17.90 -31.60 0.08
N LYS A 528 -16.87 -31.63 0.92
CA LYS A 528 -16.88 -30.92 2.20
C LYS A 528 -16.89 -29.41 1.99
N ALA A 529 -16.15 -28.89 1.02
CA ALA A 529 -16.17 -27.49 0.66
C ALA A 529 -17.57 -27.04 0.25
N TYR A 530 -18.26 -27.81 -0.55
CA TYR A 530 -19.65 -27.54 -0.94
C TYR A 530 -20.58 -27.44 0.27
N TRP A 531 -20.43 -28.32 1.26
CA TRP A 531 -21.26 -28.26 2.48
C TRP A 531 -21.03 -26.99 3.31
N GLU A 532 -19.83 -26.41 3.28
CA GLU A 532 -19.59 -25.10 3.92
C GLU A 532 -20.36 -23.99 3.21
N LEU A 533 -20.49 -24.01 1.89
CA LEU A 533 -21.33 -23.06 1.16
C LEU A 533 -22.83 -23.24 1.46
N GLN A 534 -23.29 -24.49 1.66
CA GLN A 534 -24.68 -24.75 2.04
C GLN A 534 -25.06 -24.12 3.36
N LYS A 535 -24.16 -24.08 4.34
CA LYS A 535 -24.39 -23.37 5.61
C LYS A 535 -24.67 -21.88 5.42
N ILE A 536 -23.97 -21.25 4.46
CA ILE A 536 -24.19 -19.84 4.11
C ILE A 536 -25.57 -19.68 3.44
N VAL A 537 -25.92 -20.58 2.54
CA VAL A 537 -27.24 -20.59 1.87
C VAL A 537 -28.37 -20.69 2.90
N ASP A 538 -28.26 -21.62 3.84
CA ASP A 538 -29.27 -21.83 4.87
C ASP A 538 -29.41 -20.60 5.79
N LEU A 539 -28.30 -19.94 6.11
CA LEU A 539 -28.31 -18.70 6.86
C LEU A 539 -28.97 -17.53 6.08
N ILE A 540 -28.66 -17.40 4.78
CA ILE A 540 -29.27 -16.38 3.92
C ILE A 540 -30.79 -16.61 3.84
N ILE A 541 -31.23 -17.83 3.63
CA ILE A 541 -32.67 -18.20 3.56
C ILE A 541 -33.36 -17.89 4.89
N SER A 542 -32.74 -18.22 6.02
CA SER A 542 -33.33 -18.00 7.34
C SER A 542 -33.34 -16.54 7.80
N THR A 543 -32.41 -15.74 7.29
CA THR A 543 -32.24 -14.33 7.73
C THR A 543 -32.95 -13.35 6.81
N TYR A 544 -33.07 -13.66 5.53
CA TYR A 544 -33.64 -12.79 4.52
C TYR A 544 -34.80 -13.52 3.80
N GLN A 545 -35.87 -12.78 3.47
CA GLN A 545 -36.96 -13.31 2.65
C GLN A 545 -36.50 -13.39 1.19
N VAL A 546 -36.12 -14.60 0.76
CA VAL A 546 -35.47 -14.83 -0.56
C VAL A 546 -36.35 -15.61 -1.53
N ASP A 547 -37.67 -15.42 -1.48
CA ASP A 547 -38.63 -16.17 -2.30
C ASP A 547 -38.32 -16.08 -3.80
N ASP A 548 -37.83 -14.94 -4.28
CA ASP A 548 -37.45 -14.72 -5.68
C ASP A 548 -36.18 -15.48 -6.11
N TYR A 549 -35.36 -15.93 -5.16
CA TYR A 549 -34.08 -16.61 -5.40
C TYR A 549 -34.14 -18.13 -5.17
N THR A 550 -35.30 -18.66 -4.76
CA THR A 550 -35.47 -20.07 -4.40
C THR A 550 -35.00 -21.01 -5.52
N LYS A 551 -35.34 -20.73 -6.78
CA LYS A 551 -34.91 -21.55 -7.92
C LYS A 551 -33.40 -21.55 -8.11
N MET A 552 -32.74 -20.40 -7.92
CA MET A 552 -31.29 -20.26 -8.08
C MET A 552 -30.54 -20.97 -6.94
N LEU A 553 -31.05 -20.88 -5.72
CA LEU A 553 -30.56 -21.62 -4.57
C LEU A 553 -30.76 -23.14 -4.70
N GLU A 554 -31.89 -23.59 -5.29
CA GLU A 554 -32.11 -25.00 -5.61
C GLU A 554 -31.14 -25.50 -6.69
N THR A 555 -30.75 -24.65 -7.65
CA THR A 555 -29.73 -24.98 -8.65
C THR A 555 -28.36 -25.17 -7.99
N VAL A 556 -27.99 -24.27 -7.07
CA VAL A 556 -26.77 -24.40 -6.25
C VAL A 556 -26.78 -25.71 -5.47
N LYS A 557 -27.93 -26.13 -4.92
CA LYS A 557 -28.09 -27.39 -4.17
C LYS A 557 -27.98 -28.66 -5.04
N ARG A 558 -28.08 -28.56 -6.35
CA ARG A 558 -28.05 -29.69 -7.30
C ARG A 558 -26.71 -29.85 -8.03
N GLU A 559 -25.80 -28.87 -7.88
CA GLU A 559 -24.51 -28.91 -8.57
C GLU A 559 -23.58 -29.99 -8.03
N ASN A 560 -22.73 -30.52 -8.92
CA ASN A 560 -21.79 -31.57 -8.61
C ASN A 560 -20.68 -31.12 -7.69
N TYR A 561 -20.18 -31.99 -6.84
CA TYR A 561 -18.99 -31.84 -6.01
C TYR A 561 -17.70 -31.74 -6.84
N SER A 562 -17.70 -30.88 -7.86
CA SER A 562 -16.57 -30.64 -8.76
C SER A 562 -15.95 -29.28 -8.49
N PRO A 563 -14.70 -29.05 -8.90
CA PRO A 563 -14.08 -27.73 -8.77
C PRO A 563 -14.89 -26.63 -9.45
N GLU A 564 -15.46 -26.91 -10.61
CA GLU A 564 -16.28 -25.99 -11.40
C GLU A 564 -17.64 -25.73 -10.72
N GLY A 565 -18.28 -26.78 -10.20
CA GLY A 565 -19.55 -26.67 -9.47
C GLY A 565 -19.39 -25.84 -8.18
N CYS A 566 -18.32 -26.05 -7.42
CA CYS A 566 -18.01 -25.26 -6.22
C CYS A 566 -17.80 -23.76 -6.55
N LYS A 567 -17.11 -23.46 -7.66
CA LYS A 567 -16.92 -22.08 -8.12
C LYS A 567 -18.23 -21.43 -8.55
N PHE A 568 -19.04 -22.14 -9.30
CA PHE A 568 -20.36 -21.69 -9.71
C PHE A 568 -21.21 -21.37 -8.50
N SER A 569 -21.27 -22.28 -7.52
CA SER A 569 -22.03 -22.12 -6.28
C SER A 569 -21.57 -20.89 -5.46
N LEU A 570 -20.26 -20.69 -5.31
CA LEU A 570 -19.72 -19.54 -4.60
C LEU A 570 -20.11 -18.23 -5.28
N ASN A 571 -20.02 -18.12 -6.60
CA ASN A 571 -20.42 -16.95 -7.36
C ASN A 571 -21.92 -16.66 -7.20
N ALA A 572 -22.75 -17.68 -7.37
CA ALA A 572 -24.20 -17.53 -7.26
C ALA A 572 -24.61 -17.05 -5.85
N ILE A 573 -24.01 -17.61 -4.81
CA ILE A 573 -24.28 -17.20 -3.42
C ILE A 573 -23.82 -15.76 -3.19
N PHE A 574 -22.68 -15.36 -3.72
CA PHE A 574 -22.18 -13.97 -3.59
C PHE A 574 -23.10 -12.97 -4.30
N GLU A 575 -23.56 -13.27 -5.50
CA GLU A 575 -24.52 -12.44 -6.23
C GLU A 575 -25.85 -12.30 -5.48
N ILE A 576 -26.42 -13.42 -5.03
CA ILE A 576 -27.68 -13.41 -4.26
C ILE A 576 -27.51 -12.60 -2.98
N TYR A 577 -26.45 -12.83 -2.22
CA TYR A 577 -26.22 -12.09 -0.97
C TYR A 577 -26.05 -10.59 -1.24
N THR A 578 -25.35 -10.21 -2.31
CA THR A 578 -25.17 -8.82 -2.72
C THR A 578 -26.50 -8.14 -3.02
N ASP A 579 -27.37 -8.82 -3.75
CA ASP A 579 -28.70 -8.30 -4.08
C ASP A 579 -29.58 -8.15 -2.84
N VAL A 580 -29.64 -9.18 -2.01
CA VAL A 580 -30.46 -9.19 -0.78
C VAL A 580 -30.07 -8.09 0.21
N VAL A 581 -28.76 -7.88 0.41
CA VAL A 581 -28.25 -6.89 1.39
C VAL A 581 -28.36 -5.45 0.89
N ASN A 582 -28.41 -5.24 -0.42
CA ASN A 582 -28.56 -3.91 -1.01
C ASN A 582 -30.04 -3.49 -1.19
N GLN A 583 -31.02 -4.39 -1.01
CA GLN A 583 -32.44 -4.02 -1.03
C GLN A 583 -32.80 -3.19 0.22
N PRO A 584 -33.67 -2.16 0.10
CA PRO A 584 -34.13 -1.40 1.26
C PRO A 584 -34.89 -2.32 2.21
N ARG A 585 -34.41 -2.47 3.44
CA ARG A 585 -35.00 -3.33 4.47
C ARG A 585 -36.45 -2.93 4.73
N LYS A 586 -37.40 -3.79 4.42
CA LYS A 586 -38.71 -3.77 5.06
C LYS A 586 -38.51 -4.17 6.52
N GLN A 587 -38.81 -3.25 7.46
CA GLN A 587 -38.72 -3.54 8.90
C GLN A 587 -39.59 -4.74 9.26
N PHE A 588 -38.97 -5.84 9.69
CA PHE A 588 -39.63 -6.92 10.38
C PHE A 588 -38.91 -7.19 11.68
N GLN A 589 -39.67 -7.01 12.78
CA GLN A 589 -39.32 -7.52 14.09
C GLN A 589 -39.54 -9.03 14.07
N THR A 590 -38.51 -9.83 14.20
CA THR A 590 -38.61 -11.25 14.52
C THR A 590 -37.83 -11.57 15.79
N ASP A 591 -38.48 -12.34 16.63
CA ASP A 591 -38.09 -12.71 17.98
C ASP A 591 -36.80 -13.53 18.00
N ASN A 592 -35.70 -12.92 18.47
CA ASN A 592 -34.33 -13.45 18.42
C ASN A 592 -34.06 -14.61 19.41
N ARG A 593 -35.05 -15.16 20.10
CA ARG A 593 -34.81 -16.17 21.15
C ARG A 593 -34.80 -17.61 20.68
N THR A 594 -35.37 -17.92 19.53
CA THR A 594 -35.56 -19.32 19.09
C THR A 594 -34.39 -19.87 18.25
N LEU A 595 -33.62 -19.01 17.62
CA LEU A 595 -32.50 -19.44 16.79
C LEU A 595 -31.21 -19.78 17.56
N GLN A 596 -30.96 -19.13 18.69
CA GLN A 596 -29.76 -19.40 19.51
C GLN A 596 -29.75 -20.80 20.13
N VAL A 597 -30.91 -21.41 20.35
CA VAL A 597 -31.02 -22.74 21.01
C VAL A 597 -30.78 -23.89 20.05
N LYS A 598 -31.04 -23.73 18.74
CA LYS A 598 -30.79 -24.79 17.73
C LYS A 598 -29.35 -24.90 17.27
N LEU A 599 -28.63 -23.78 17.20
CA LEU A 599 -27.22 -23.76 16.73
C LEU A 599 -26.22 -24.30 17.78
N VAL A 600 -26.56 -24.29 19.07
CA VAL A 600 -25.68 -24.78 20.15
C VAL A 600 -25.77 -26.29 20.32
N ASN A 601 -26.86 -26.95 19.91
CA ASN A 601 -27.04 -28.40 20.12
C ASN A 601 -26.56 -29.29 18.96
N GLU A 602 -26.26 -28.74 17.78
CA GLU A 602 -25.77 -29.55 16.63
C GLU A 602 -24.24 -29.52 16.45
N THR A 603 -23.51 -28.79 17.30
CA THR A 603 -22.03 -28.74 17.25
C THR A 603 -21.32 -29.69 18.22
N PHE A 604 -22.07 -30.55 18.95
CA PHE A 604 -21.51 -31.55 19.88
C PHE A 604 -22.20 -32.92 19.71
N GLU A 605 -22.13 -33.49 18.52
CA GLU A 605 -22.21 -34.95 18.30
C GLU A 605 -21.31 -35.37 17.14
#